data_099ee5cd26c2889bded9f2d52d21b93f
#
_entry.id   099ee5cd26c2889bded9f2d52d21b93f
#
_cell.length_a   1.000
_cell.length_b   1.000
_cell.length_c   1.000
_cell.angle_alpha   90.00
_cell.angle_beta   90.00
_cell.angle_gamma   90.00
#
_symmetry.space_group_name_H-M   'P 1'
#
loop_
_entity.id
_entity.type
_entity.pdbx_description
1 polymer ?
#
loop_
_entity_poly.entity_id
_entity_poly.type
_entity_poly.pdbx_seq_one_letter_code
_entity_poly.pdbx_strand_id
1 'polypeptide(L)'
;MFHYTVTTNESIEDAIQTLEEELKKEAFGILWQFNIKDTLKNKGFDFDTSYQVLEVCNPKEAKDILEQDLLAGYFLPCKIVVYEIDGKTLIGLPRPSKLISMVEDEALTTQAKEIEDKLIGCLDNSVR
;
A
#
# COMPACT_ATOMS: atom_id res chain seq x y z
N MET A 1 9.63 -13.05 -3.59
CA MET A 1 9.72 -11.95 -2.61
C MET A 1 8.33 -11.42 -2.30
N PHE A 2 8.04 -11.17 -1.03
CA PHE A 2 6.68 -10.81 -0.62
C PHE A 2 6.30 -9.35 -0.90
N HIS A 3 7.29 -8.48 -1.20
CA HIS A 3 7.04 -7.04 -1.36
C HIS A 3 7.57 -6.50 -2.67
N TYR A 4 7.06 -5.32 -3.03
CA TYR A 4 7.59 -4.52 -4.12
C TYR A 4 7.85 -3.11 -3.59
N THR A 5 9.04 -2.58 -3.83
CA THR A 5 9.47 -1.28 -3.28
C THR A 5 10.19 -0.46 -4.35
N VAL A 6 9.86 0.82 -4.41
CA VAL A 6 10.51 1.78 -5.30
C VAL A 6 11.13 2.91 -4.47
N THR A 7 12.07 3.64 -5.06
CA THR A 7 12.78 4.74 -4.38
C THR A 7 12.60 6.03 -5.15
N THR A 8 12.41 7.13 -4.44
CA THR A 8 12.31 8.46 -5.03
C THR A 8 13.15 9.46 -4.24
N ASN A 9 13.50 10.58 -4.88
CA ASN A 9 14.19 11.70 -4.22
C ASN A 9 13.21 12.72 -3.62
N GLU A 10 11.90 12.56 -3.84
CA GLU A 10 10.90 13.45 -3.27
C GLU A 10 10.83 13.29 -1.74
N SER A 11 10.36 14.33 -1.05
CA SER A 11 10.02 14.20 0.36
C SER A 11 8.89 13.19 0.55
N ILE A 12 8.70 12.69 1.77
CA ILE A 12 7.59 11.77 2.06
C ILE A 12 6.25 12.42 1.70
N GLU A 13 6.06 13.68 2.05
CA GLU A 13 4.81 14.41 1.78
C GLU A 13 4.54 14.51 0.28
N ASP A 14 5.54 14.89 -0.50
CA ASP A 14 5.42 14.99 -1.95
C ASP A 14 5.23 13.62 -2.59
N ALA A 15 5.94 12.61 -2.11
CA ALA A 15 5.80 11.25 -2.61
C ALA A 15 4.38 10.71 -2.39
N ILE A 16 3.80 10.96 -1.23
CA ILE A 16 2.43 10.55 -0.93
C ILE A 16 1.43 11.28 -1.83
N GLN A 17 1.63 12.58 -2.05
CA GLN A 17 0.76 13.36 -2.92
C GLN A 17 0.80 12.84 -4.36
N THR A 18 2.00 12.60 -4.88
CA THR A 18 2.18 12.04 -6.23
C THR A 18 1.53 10.66 -6.34
N LEU A 19 1.75 9.81 -5.33
CA LEU A 19 1.15 8.48 -5.29
C LEU A 19 -0.38 8.55 -5.27
N GLU A 20 -0.95 9.45 -4.48
CA GLU A 20 -2.41 9.61 -4.42
C GLU A 20 -3.00 9.95 -5.78
N GLU A 21 -2.34 10.83 -6.55
CA GLU A 21 -2.78 11.17 -7.89
C GLU A 21 -2.77 9.96 -8.83
N GLU A 22 -1.72 9.14 -8.74
CA GLU A 22 -1.62 7.92 -9.55
C GLU A 22 -2.66 6.87 -9.14
N LEU A 23 -2.90 6.72 -7.83
CA LEU A 23 -3.91 5.81 -7.32
C LEU A 23 -5.32 6.17 -7.83
N LYS A 24 -5.64 7.46 -7.86
CA LYS A 24 -6.94 7.93 -8.36
C LYS A 24 -7.19 7.51 -9.81
N LYS A 25 -6.16 7.47 -10.63
CA LYS A 25 -6.29 7.05 -12.03
C LYS A 25 -6.75 5.60 -12.16
N GLU A 26 -6.47 4.78 -11.16
CA GLU A 26 -6.86 3.37 -11.10
C GLU A 26 -8.04 3.13 -10.16
N ALA A 27 -8.76 4.19 -9.79
CA ALA A 27 -9.92 4.15 -8.90
C ALA A 27 -9.60 3.67 -7.48
N PHE A 28 -8.36 3.84 -7.04
CA PHE A 28 -7.97 3.62 -5.65
C PHE A 28 -8.03 4.93 -4.88
N GLY A 29 -8.41 4.85 -3.60
CA GLY A 29 -8.36 5.97 -2.68
C GLY A 29 -7.57 5.61 -1.43
N ILE A 30 -6.97 6.62 -0.79
CA ILE A 30 -6.33 6.45 0.51
C ILE A 30 -7.43 6.61 1.56
N LEU A 31 -7.75 5.51 2.24
CA LEU A 31 -8.78 5.49 3.28
C LEU A 31 -8.25 6.00 4.61
N TRP A 32 -6.98 5.73 4.87
CA TRP A 32 -6.38 6.06 6.15
C TRP A 32 -4.87 6.23 5.99
N GLN A 33 -4.33 7.17 6.77
CA GLN A 33 -2.90 7.48 6.77
C GLN A 33 -2.43 7.58 8.21
N PHE A 34 -1.35 6.86 8.52
CA PHE A 34 -0.84 6.72 9.87
C PHE A 34 0.65 7.06 9.91
N ASN A 35 0.99 8.10 10.67
CA ASN A 35 2.38 8.49 10.87
C ASN A 35 2.91 7.79 12.12
N ILE A 36 3.70 6.73 11.93
CA ILE A 36 4.22 5.92 13.03
C ILE A 36 5.16 6.74 13.92
N LYS A 37 6.03 7.54 13.31
CA LYS A 37 6.98 8.34 14.07
C LYS A 37 6.27 9.29 15.05
N ASP A 38 5.27 10.00 14.57
CA ASP A 38 4.52 10.95 15.40
C ASP A 38 3.71 10.22 16.46
N THR A 39 3.09 9.10 16.11
CA THR A 39 2.31 8.32 17.07
C THR A 39 3.17 7.79 18.21
N LEU A 40 4.35 7.26 17.89
CA LEU A 40 5.28 6.77 18.91
C LEU A 40 5.76 7.91 19.81
N LYS A 41 6.07 9.06 19.21
CA LYS A 41 6.49 10.24 19.98
C LYS A 41 5.40 10.67 20.96
N ASN A 42 4.15 10.69 20.52
CA ASN A 42 3.02 11.07 21.38
C ASN A 42 2.81 10.08 22.53
N LYS A 43 3.30 8.85 22.39
CA LYS A 43 3.23 7.83 23.44
C LYS A 43 4.48 7.78 24.32
N GLY A 44 5.42 8.71 24.12
CA GLY A 44 6.63 8.81 24.92
C GLY A 44 7.81 7.99 24.42
N PHE A 45 7.77 7.53 23.17
CA PHE A 45 8.84 6.74 22.58
C PHE A 45 9.54 7.50 21.47
N ASP A 46 10.86 7.38 21.41
CA ASP A 46 11.66 7.96 20.34
C ASP A 46 11.79 6.96 19.20
N PHE A 47 11.53 7.43 17.98
CA PHE A 47 11.70 6.65 16.77
C PHE A 47 12.12 7.61 15.66
N ASP A 48 13.35 7.46 15.18
CA ASP A 48 13.97 8.49 14.35
C ASP A 48 13.59 8.40 12.86
N THR A 49 13.13 7.25 12.40
CA THR A 49 12.78 7.06 10.99
C THR A 49 11.41 7.64 10.70
N SER A 50 11.34 8.54 9.70
CA SER A 50 10.05 9.00 9.19
C SER A 50 9.39 7.84 8.45
N TYR A 51 8.21 7.43 8.92
CA TYR A 51 7.53 6.23 8.44
C TYR A 51 6.02 6.43 8.47
N GLN A 52 5.38 6.24 7.33
CA GLN A 52 3.92 6.34 7.24
C GLN A 52 3.33 5.11 6.61
N VAL A 53 2.17 4.70 7.11
CA VAL A 53 1.41 3.59 6.58
C VAL A 53 0.14 4.14 5.95
N LEU A 54 -0.13 3.73 4.72
CA LEU A 54 -1.35 4.11 4.01
C LEU A 54 -2.21 2.86 3.83
N GLU A 55 -3.50 2.99 4.04
CA GLU A 55 -4.45 1.95 3.68
C GLU A 55 -5.23 2.42 2.46
N VAL A 56 -5.14 1.66 1.38
CA VAL A 56 -5.73 2.03 0.09
C VAL A 56 -6.75 0.99 -0.34
N CYS A 57 -7.77 1.44 -1.06
CA CYS A 57 -8.85 0.57 -1.49
C CYS A 57 -9.43 1.02 -2.82
N ASN A 58 -9.74 0.04 -3.66
CA ASN A 58 -10.65 0.20 -4.79
C ASN A 58 -11.97 -0.43 -4.33
N PRO A 59 -13.02 0.38 -4.04
CA PRO A 59 -14.24 -0.14 -3.43
C PRO A 59 -14.92 -1.24 -4.23
N LYS A 60 -14.93 -1.13 -5.55
CA LYS A 60 -15.54 -2.15 -6.40
C LYS A 60 -14.82 -3.48 -6.30
N GLU A 61 -13.50 -3.45 -6.39
CA GLU A 61 -12.71 -4.68 -6.30
C GLU A 61 -12.75 -5.29 -4.91
N ALA A 62 -12.77 -4.47 -3.86
CA ALA A 62 -12.91 -4.95 -2.49
C ALA A 62 -14.25 -5.67 -2.30
N LYS A 63 -15.33 -5.08 -2.83
CA LYS A 63 -16.66 -5.68 -2.76
C LYS A 63 -16.68 -7.03 -3.48
N ASP A 64 -16.14 -7.08 -4.69
CA ASP A 64 -16.11 -8.31 -5.49
C ASP A 64 -15.34 -9.43 -4.79
N ILE A 65 -14.21 -9.11 -4.19
CA ILE A 65 -13.39 -10.07 -3.46
C ILE A 65 -14.12 -10.57 -2.22
N LEU A 66 -14.69 -9.67 -1.43
CA LEU A 66 -15.39 -10.04 -0.19
C LEU A 66 -16.64 -10.87 -0.47
N GLU A 67 -17.32 -10.64 -1.59
CA GLU A 67 -18.45 -11.46 -1.99
C GLU A 67 -18.04 -12.90 -2.36
N GLN A 68 -16.80 -13.08 -2.82
CA GLN A 68 -16.26 -14.42 -3.09
C GLN A 68 -15.87 -15.15 -1.80
N ASP A 69 -15.19 -14.46 -0.87
CA ASP A 69 -14.74 -15.07 0.37
C ASP A 69 -14.47 -13.98 1.42
N LEU A 70 -15.21 -14.02 2.50
CA LEU A 70 -15.06 -13.05 3.59
C LEU A 70 -13.70 -13.13 4.28
N LEU A 71 -12.99 -14.26 4.18
CA LEU A 71 -11.63 -14.37 4.73
C LEU A 71 -10.66 -13.42 4.05
N ALA A 72 -10.95 -13.03 2.80
CA ALA A 72 -10.10 -12.07 2.10
C ALA A 72 -10.04 -10.71 2.81
N GLY A 73 -11.05 -10.39 3.60
CA GLY A 73 -11.06 -9.15 4.40
C GLY A 73 -9.95 -9.08 5.43
N TYR A 74 -9.34 -10.21 5.77
CA TYR A 74 -8.19 -10.25 6.66
C TYR A 74 -6.97 -9.57 6.03
N PHE A 75 -6.95 -9.44 4.71
CA PHE A 75 -5.86 -8.84 3.94
C PHE A 75 -6.25 -7.49 3.31
N LEU A 76 -7.44 -6.99 3.59
CA LEU A 76 -7.93 -5.71 3.09
C LEU A 76 -8.11 -4.73 4.25
N PRO A 77 -7.96 -3.40 4.04
CA PRO A 77 -7.51 -2.75 2.81
C PRO A 77 -6.06 -3.06 2.47
N CYS A 78 -5.64 -2.75 1.23
CA CYS A 78 -4.25 -2.94 0.83
C CYS A 78 -3.37 -1.90 1.52
N LYS A 79 -2.18 -2.31 1.92
CA LYS A 79 -1.22 -1.46 2.62
C LYS A 79 -0.17 -0.95 1.65
N ILE A 80 0.16 0.34 1.76
CA ILE A 80 1.36 0.91 1.15
C ILE A 80 2.11 1.62 2.26
N VAL A 81 3.44 1.44 2.32
CA VAL A 81 4.27 2.12 3.30
C VAL A 81 5.17 3.13 2.60
N VAL A 82 5.41 4.27 3.25
CA VAL A 82 6.30 5.32 2.73
C VAL A 82 7.22 5.71 3.87
N TYR A 83 8.52 5.55 3.66
CA TYR A 83 9.50 5.81 4.71
C TYR A 83 10.81 6.31 4.13
N GLU A 84 11.66 6.85 5.01
CA GLU A 84 12.92 7.46 4.60
C GLU A 84 14.11 6.67 5.14
N ILE A 85 15.06 6.39 4.26
CA ILE A 85 16.36 5.82 4.64
C ILE A 85 17.45 6.58 3.91
N ASP A 86 18.43 7.10 4.66
CA ASP A 86 19.62 7.78 4.12
C ASP A 86 19.27 8.89 3.11
N GLY A 87 18.26 9.69 3.42
CA GLY A 87 17.85 10.80 2.59
C GLY A 87 17.02 10.42 1.37
N LYS A 88 16.69 9.14 1.22
CA LYS A 88 15.83 8.64 0.14
C LYS A 88 14.46 8.25 0.70
N THR A 89 13.43 8.47 -0.09
CA THR A 89 12.08 8.02 0.24
C THR A 89 11.78 6.72 -0.49
N LEU A 90 11.36 5.72 0.27
CA LEU A 90 10.97 4.42 -0.26
C LEU A 90 9.45 4.28 -0.18
N ILE A 91 8.87 3.73 -1.23
CA ILE A 91 7.44 3.45 -1.31
C ILE A 91 7.30 1.96 -1.59
N GLY A 92 6.64 1.23 -0.70
CA GLY A 92 6.54 -0.21 -0.84
C GLY A 92 5.18 -0.76 -0.48
N LEU A 93 4.92 -1.97 -0.96
CA LEU A 93 3.69 -2.68 -0.62
C LEU A 93 3.98 -4.17 -0.45
N PRO A 94 3.25 -4.84 0.44
CA PRO A 94 3.25 -6.29 0.44
C PRO A 94 2.43 -6.74 -0.76
N ARG A 95 2.88 -7.75 -1.48
CA ARG A 95 2.18 -8.19 -2.70
C ARG A 95 0.85 -8.85 -2.34
N PRO A 96 -0.28 -8.29 -2.76
CA PRO A 96 -1.59 -8.88 -2.47
C PRO A 96 -1.71 -10.34 -2.89
N SER A 97 -1.14 -10.73 -4.04
CA SER A 97 -1.18 -12.11 -4.49
C SER A 97 -0.46 -13.07 -3.53
N LYS A 98 0.61 -12.60 -2.89
CA LYS A 98 1.35 -13.42 -1.92
C LYS A 98 0.57 -13.59 -0.63
N LEU A 99 -0.06 -12.52 -0.15
CA LEU A 99 -0.85 -12.58 1.07
C LEU A 99 -2.10 -13.45 0.89
N ILE A 100 -2.84 -13.21 -0.18
CA ILE A 100 -4.10 -13.92 -0.43
C ILE A 100 -3.88 -15.41 -0.77
N SER A 101 -2.68 -15.78 -1.19
CA SER A 101 -2.37 -17.18 -1.49
C SER A 101 -2.58 -18.09 -0.28
N MET A 102 -2.52 -17.54 0.93
CA MET A 102 -2.76 -18.29 2.15
C MET A 102 -4.22 -18.75 2.30
N VAL A 103 -5.14 -18.14 1.57
CA VAL A 103 -6.55 -18.56 1.55
C VAL A 103 -6.75 -19.82 0.68
N GLU A 104 -5.78 -20.10 -0.21
CA GLU A 104 -5.81 -21.28 -1.10
C GLU A 104 -6.99 -21.30 -2.07
N ASP A 105 -7.32 -20.13 -2.64
CA ASP A 105 -8.38 -19.98 -3.64
C ASP A 105 -7.77 -19.35 -4.89
N GLU A 106 -7.73 -20.09 -5.99
CA GLU A 106 -7.09 -19.64 -7.23
C GLU A 106 -7.78 -18.42 -7.84
N ALA A 107 -9.10 -18.35 -7.76
CA ALA A 107 -9.85 -17.21 -8.30
C ALA A 107 -9.51 -15.94 -7.54
N LEU A 108 -9.41 -16.02 -6.21
CA LEU A 108 -9.00 -14.89 -5.38
C LEU A 108 -7.55 -14.49 -5.66
N THR A 109 -6.66 -15.47 -5.82
CA THR A 109 -5.24 -15.18 -6.11
C THR A 109 -5.11 -14.48 -7.46
N THR A 110 -5.85 -14.89 -8.47
CA THR A 110 -5.84 -14.25 -9.79
C THR A 110 -6.32 -12.80 -9.68
N GLN A 111 -7.41 -12.56 -8.97
CA GLN A 111 -7.95 -11.21 -8.77
C GLN A 111 -7.00 -10.34 -7.95
N ALA A 112 -6.38 -10.90 -6.92
CA ALA A 112 -5.37 -10.20 -6.13
C ALA A 112 -4.17 -9.81 -6.98
N LYS A 113 -3.78 -10.65 -7.94
CA LYS A 113 -2.69 -10.34 -8.86
C LYS A 113 -3.02 -9.15 -9.77
N GLU A 114 -4.27 -9.04 -10.22
CA GLU A 114 -4.71 -7.89 -11.02
C GLU A 114 -4.64 -6.60 -10.21
N ILE A 115 -5.07 -6.63 -8.94
CA ILE A 115 -4.96 -5.50 -8.02
C ILE A 115 -3.50 -5.14 -7.80
N GLU A 116 -2.66 -6.15 -7.56
CA GLU A 116 -1.23 -5.98 -7.36
C GLU A 116 -0.57 -5.27 -8.55
N ASP A 117 -0.88 -5.70 -9.76
CA ASP A 117 -0.31 -5.12 -10.97
C ASP A 117 -0.70 -3.64 -11.12
N LYS A 118 -1.94 -3.27 -10.78
CA LYS A 118 -2.37 -1.88 -10.79
C LYS A 118 -1.63 -1.05 -9.76
N LEU A 119 -1.46 -1.57 -8.55
CA LEU A 119 -0.75 -0.88 -7.48
C LEU A 119 0.73 -0.72 -7.80
N ILE A 120 1.37 -1.75 -8.35
CA ILE A 120 2.77 -1.67 -8.80
C ILE A 120 2.91 -0.60 -9.87
N GLY A 121 1.97 -0.53 -10.82
CA GLY A 121 1.96 0.52 -11.83
C GLY A 121 1.87 1.92 -11.21
N CYS A 122 1.05 2.09 -10.17
CA CYS A 122 0.96 3.37 -9.45
C CYS A 122 2.28 3.73 -8.77
N LEU A 123 2.95 2.76 -8.13
CA LEU A 123 4.25 2.99 -7.53
C LEU A 123 5.29 3.39 -8.58
N ASP A 124 5.35 2.66 -9.68
CA ASP A 124 6.31 2.94 -10.75
C ASP A 124 6.10 4.33 -11.35
N ASN A 125 4.84 4.71 -11.58
CA ASN A 125 4.52 6.00 -12.17
C ASN A 125 4.79 7.15 -11.20
N SER A 126 4.72 6.90 -9.89
CA SER A 126 4.94 7.96 -8.89
C SER A 126 6.42 8.34 -8.73
N VAL A 127 7.35 7.53 -9.23
CA VAL A 127 8.81 7.80 -9.11
C VAL A 127 9.48 8.18 -10.43
N ARG A 128 8.71 8.39 -11.47
CA ARG A 128 9.24 8.79 -12.78
C ARG A 128 9.54 10.29 -12.86
#